data_dd8e8c2c5f2953ca3afb9e0688542243
#
_entry.id   dd8e8c2c5f2953ca3afb9e0688542243
#
_cell.length_a   1.000
_cell.length_b   1.000
_cell.length_c   1.000
_cell.angle_alpha   90.00
_cell.angle_beta   90.00
_cell.angle_gamma   90.00
#
_symmetry.space_group_name_H-M   'P 1'
#
loop_
_entity.id
_entity.type
_entity.pdbx_description
1 polymer ?
#
loop_
_entity_poly.entity_id
_entity_poly.type
_entity_poly.pdbx_seq_one_letter_code
_entity_poly.pdbx_strand_id
1 'polypeptide(L)'
;FQSRYRVTAKFDNIGGLKPKAAIKSSGVVVGRVESITFDDKVFQAVVTLALDERFLFPKDSSIKILTSGLLGEQYIGIEAGADDKNLAAGDAIGTTQSAVVLENLISQFLFSKAEEGPAKPAPAGNKK
;
A
#
# COMPACT_ATOMS: atom_id res chain seq x y z
N PHE A 1 23.39 12.44 7.94
CA PHE A 1 22.14 12.66 8.67
C PHE A 1 21.18 13.49 7.84
N GLN A 2 19.97 13.00 7.66
CA GLN A 2 18.96 13.68 6.86
C GLN A 2 17.77 14.03 7.71
N SER A 3 17.27 15.25 7.53
CA SER A 3 16.05 15.67 8.20
C SER A 3 14.85 15.06 7.49
N ARG A 4 13.83 14.75 8.27
CA ARG A 4 12.62 14.13 7.76
C ARG A 4 11.39 14.77 8.36
N TYR A 5 10.32 14.77 7.59
CA TYR A 5 9.02 15.17 8.13
C TYR A 5 8.13 13.95 8.20
N ARG A 6 7.25 13.94 9.20
CA ARG A 6 6.43 12.77 9.48
C ARG A 6 5.00 13.03 9.08
N VAL A 7 4.44 12.08 8.35
CA VAL A 7 3.03 12.09 8.02
C VAL A 7 2.46 10.72 8.38
N THR A 8 1.16 10.64 8.55
CA THR A 8 0.51 9.39 8.92
C THR A 8 -0.42 8.92 7.82
N ALA A 9 -0.69 7.63 7.82
CA ALA A 9 -1.64 7.04 6.88
C ALA A 9 -2.31 5.86 7.53
N LYS A 10 -3.58 5.63 7.22
CA LYS A 10 -4.34 4.51 7.76
C LYS A 10 -4.61 3.51 6.66
N PHE A 11 -4.50 2.25 7.01
CA PHE A 11 -4.72 1.14 6.09
C PHE A 11 -5.61 0.11 6.75
N ASP A 12 -6.47 -0.51 5.95
CA ASP A 12 -7.27 -1.63 6.45
C ASP A 12 -6.43 -2.87 6.68
N ASN A 13 -5.39 -3.06 5.89
CA ASN A 13 -4.53 -4.23 6.02
C ASN A 13 -3.14 -3.88 5.50
N ILE A 14 -2.13 -3.99 6.35
CA ILE A 14 -0.77 -3.69 5.94
C ILE A 14 0.01 -4.94 5.52
N GLY A 15 -0.60 -6.11 5.64
CA GLY A 15 0.08 -7.35 5.28
C GLY A 15 1.31 -7.57 6.13
N GLY A 16 2.44 -7.75 5.48
CA GLY A 16 3.71 -7.95 6.18
C GLY A 16 4.59 -6.72 6.27
N LEU A 17 4.01 -5.53 6.11
CA LEU A 17 4.80 -4.29 6.20
C LEU A 17 5.41 -4.15 7.59
N LYS A 18 6.65 -3.73 7.65
CA LYS A 18 7.39 -3.63 8.91
C LYS A 18 7.96 -2.23 9.08
N PRO A 19 8.26 -1.83 10.33
CA PRO A 19 9.02 -0.60 10.54
C PRO A 19 10.33 -0.64 9.77
N LYS A 20 10.80 0.51 9.33
CA LYS A 20 12.01 0.71 8.54
C LYS A 20 11.86 0.29 7.07
N ALA A 21 10.68 -0.17 6.67
CA ALA A 21 10.44 -0.47 5.27
C ALA A 21 10.63 0.79 4.42
N ALA A 22 11.07 0.59 3.18
CA ALA A 22 11.32 1.71 2.28
C ALA A 22 10.03 2.35 1.80
N ILE A 23 10.08 3.66 1.59
CA ILE A 23 9.02 4.39 0.89
C ILE A 23 9.64 4.86 -0.41
N LYS A 24 9.04 4.47 -1.53
CA LYS A 24 9.60 4.77 -2.84
C LYS A 24 8.62 5.55 -3.71
N SER A 25 9.17 6.41 -4.52
CA SER A 25 8.42 7.09 -5.57
C SER A 25 9.20 6.91 -6.87
N SER A 26 8.55 6.36 -7.88
CA SER A 26 9.20 6.06 -9.16
C SER A 26 10.46 5.21 -8.97
N GLY A 27 10.43 4.29 -8.01
CA GLY A 27 11.55 3.40 -7.74
C GLY A 27 12.66 3.98 -6.87
N VAL A 28 12.56 5.25 -6.50
CA VAL A 28 13.58 5.92 -5.70
C VAL A 28 13.15 5.98 -4.25
N VAL A 29 14.05 5.65 -3.33
CA VAL A 29 13.74 5.70 -1.91
C VAL A 29 13.64 7.16 -1.48
N VAL A 30 12.47 7.54 -0.96
CA VAL A 30 12.21 8.92 -0.52
C VAL A 30 11.93 9.00 0.98
N GLY A 31 11.93 7.88 1.67
CA GLY A 31 11.69 7.85 3.10
C GLY A 31 11.66 6.43 3.65
N ARG A 32 11.27 6.33 4.91
CA ARG A 32 11.15 5.05 5.59
C ARG A 32 9.92 5.04 6.48
N VAL A 33 9.37 3.86 6.70
CA VAL A 33 8.31 3.68 7.70
C VAL A 33 8.95 3.81 9.08
N GLU A 34 8.42 4.70 9.89
CA GLU A 34 8.98 4.92 11.23
C GLU A 34 8.34 4.01 12.25
N SER A 35 7.02 3.92 12.27
CA SER A 35 6.32 3.11 13.25
C SER A 35 4.97 2.68 12.70
N ILE A 36 4.43 1.63 13.30
CA ILE A 36 3.13 1.09 12.93
C ILE A 36 2.37 0.84 14.22
N THR A 37 1.15 1.38 14.32
CA THR A 37 0.29 1.17 15.48
C THR A 37 -1.10 0.77 15.00
N PHE A 38 -1.95 0.37 15.94
CA PHE A 38 -3.30 -0.03 15.63
C PHE A 38 -4.29 0.94 16.28
N ASP A 39 -5.20 1.48 15.48
CA ASP A 39 -6.25 2.36 15.98
C ASP A 39 -7.48 1.52 16.24
N ASP A 40 -7.77 1.26 17.51
CA ASP A 40 -8.88 0.37 17.89
C ASP A 40 -10.23 1.05 17.87
N LYS A 41 -10.29 2.32 17.51
CA LYS A 41 -11.58 3.01 17.34
C LYS A 41 -12.14 2.78 15.95
N VAL A 42 -11.27 2.76 14.94
CA VAL A 42 -11.68 2.52 13.56
C VAL A 42 -11.15 1.20 13.03
N PHE A 43 -10.38 0.48 13.82
CA PHE A 43 -9.83 -0.84 13.48
C PHE A 43 -8.99 -0.78 12.22
N GLN A 44 -8.07 0.16 12.19
CA GLN A 44 -7.14 0.32 11.08
C GLN A 44 -5.71 0.40 11.59
N ALA A 45 -4.78 0.00 10.75
CA ALA A 45 -3.37 0.19 11.04
C ALA A 45 -3.00 1.64 10.75
N VAL A 46 -2.26 2.27 11.66
CA VAL A 46 -1.77 3.63 11.47
C VAL A 46 -0.27 3.54 11.25
N VAL A 47 0.18 3.98 10.09
CA VAL A 47 1.57 3.93 9.71
C VAL A 47 2.12 5.34 9.72
N THR A 48 3.22 5.54 10.45
CA THR A 48 3.91 6.82 10.46
C THR A 48 5.05 6.76 9.46
N LEU A 49 5.03 7.69 8.53
CA LEU A 49 5.99 7.76 7.43
C LEU A 49 6.97 8.89 7.69
N ALA A 50 8.26 8.58 7.65
CA ALA A 50 9.29 9.61 7.76
C ALA A 50 9.82 9.87 6.36
N LEU A 51 9.41 10.99 5.78
CA LEU A 51 9.79 11.37 4.43
C LEU A 51 10.96 12.34 4.45
N ASP A 52 11.86 12.18 3.49
CA ASP A 52 13.04 13.03 3.37
C ASP A 52 12.62 14.46 3.01
N GLU A 53 13.12 15.44 3.74
CA GLU A 53 12.75 16.84 3.52
C GLU A 53 13.12 17.36 2.15
N ARG A 54 14.02 16.69 1.46
CA ARG A 54 14.37 17.09 0.09
C ARG A 54 13.23 16.85 -0.90
N PHE A 55 12.29 15.98 -0.54
CA PHE A 55 11.22 15.56 -1.44
C PHE A 55 9.88 15.96 -0.87
N LEU A 56 9.24 16.92 -1.49
CA LEU A 56 7.91 17.38 -1.05
C LEU A 56 6.86 16.77 -1.96
N PHE A 57 5.80 16.26 -1.36
CA PHE A 57 4.72 15.64 -2.10
C PHE A 57 3.44 16.43 -1.93
N PRO A 58 2.63 16.56 -2.99
CA PRO A 58 1.35 17.25 -2.87
C PRO A 58 0.45 16.62 -1.81
N LYS A 59 -0.46 17.41 -1.26
CA LYS A 59 -1.36 16.93 -0.20
C LYS A 59 -2.28 15.80 -0.65
N ASP A 60 -2.60 15.76 -1.93
CA ASP A 60 -3.47 14.73 -2.49
C ASP A 60 -2.69 13.53 -3.03
N SER A 61 -1.45 13.38 -2.60
CA SER A 61 -0.67 12.19 -2.96
C SER A 61 -1.31 10.94 -2.37
N SER A 62 -1.10 9.82 -3.04
CA SER A 62 -1.64 8.54 -2.60
C SER A 62 -0.51 7.59 -2.25
N ILE A 63 -0.81 6.64 -1.37
CA ILE A 63 0.16 5.61 -1.02
C ILE A 63 -0.48 4.24 -1.10
N LYS A 64 0.35 3.26 -1.42
CA LYS A 64 -0.09 1.88 -1.48
C LYS A 64 1.04 0.99 -0.98
N ILE A 65 0.68 -0.22 -0.58
CA ILE A 65 1.66 -1.18 -0.09
C ILE A 65 1.94 -2.16 -1.21
N LEU A 66 3.21 -2.32 -1.54
CA LEU A 66 3.66 -3.15 -2.64
C LEU A 66 4.58 -4.24 -2.12
N THR A 67 4.78 -5.28 -2.91
CA THR A 67 5.67 -6.37 -2.57
C THR A 67 6.80 -6.44 -3.58
N SER A 68 8.03 -6.58 -3.08
CA SER A 68 9.19 -6.71 -3.94
C SER A 68 9.19 -8.12 -4.53
N GLY A 69 8.87 -8.20 -5.82
CA GLY A 69 8.73 -9.50 -6.46
C GLY A 69 7.51 -10.24 -5.90
N LEU A 70 7.50 -11.55 -6.08
CA LEU A 70 6.34 -12.35 -5.70
C LEU A 70 6.30 -12.64 -4.20
N LEU A 71 7.45 -12.89 -3.61
CA LEU A 71 7.55 -13.29 -2.20
C LEU A 71 8.48 -12.39 -1.40
N GLY A 72 8.81 -11.21 -1.92
CA GLY A 72 9.73 -10.31 -1.25
C GLY A 72 9.08 -9.52 -0.14
N GLU A 73 9.88 -8.66 0.48
CA GLU A 73 9.40 -7.80 1.54
C GLU A 73 8.49 -6.73 1.00
N GLN A 74 7.61 -6.25 1.85
CA GLN A 74 6.67 -5.21 1.47
C GLN A 74 7.27 -3.83 1.71
N TYR A 75 6.86 -2.89 0.88
CA TYR A 75 7.32 -1.51 0.97
C TYR A 75 6.17 -0.60 0.56
N ILE A 76 6.36 0.70 0.73
CA ILE A 76 5.32 1.67 0.41
C ILE A 76 5.69 2.39 -0.88
N GLY A 77 4.72 2.50 -1.79
CA GLY A 77 4.84 3.34 -2.97
C GLY A 77 4.02 4.60 -2.76
N ILE A 78 4.62 5.76 -3.01
CA ILE A 78 3.92 7.02 -2.92
C ILE A 78 3.88 7.65 -4.31
N GLU A 79 2.68 8.06 -4.72
CA GLU A 79 2.48 8.73 -6.01
C GLU A 79 2.04 10.16 -5.76
N ALA A 80 2.74 11.08 -6.40
CA ALA A 80 2.42 12.50 -6.26
C ALA A 80 1.08 12.81 -6.87
N GLY A 81 0.28 13.61 -6.16
CA GLY A 81 -0.98 14.12 -6.70
C GLY A 81 -0.74 15.40 -7.48
N ALA A 82 -1.79 16.22 -7.55
CA ALA A 82 -1.76 17.43 -8.36
C ALA A 82 -2.02 18.71 -7.55
N ASP A 83 -2.17 18.59 -6.24
CA ASP A 83 -2.48 19.75 -5.40
C ASP A 83 -1.31 20.73 -5.39
N ASP A 84 -1.61 22.01 -5.33
CA ASP A 84 -0.59 23.05 -5.21
C ASP A 84 0.08 23.03 -3.85
N LYS A 85 -0.63 22.55 -2.83
CA LYS A 85 -0.09 22.52 -1.48
C LYS A 85 0.57 21.19 -1.21
N ASN A 86 1.62 21.21 -0.41
CA ASN A 86 2.38 20.02 -0.09
C ASN A 86 2.04 19.49 1.29
N LEU A 87 2.31 18.21 1.50
CA LEU A 87 2.21 17.60 2.81
C LEU A 87 3.20 18.27 3.76
N ALA A 88 2.74 18.53 4.98
CA ALA A 88 3.58 19.11 6.02
C ALA A 88 3.66 18.13 7.17
N ALA A 89 4.61 18.36 8.07
CA ALA A 89 4.76 17.51 9.25
C ALA A 89 3.44 17.44 10.01
N GLY A 90 3.04 16.23 10.38
CA GLY A 90 1.80 16.01 11.10
C GLY A 90 0.57 15.79 10.24
N ASP A 91 0.69 15.97 8.95
CA ASP A 91 -0.45 15.74 8.05
C ASP A 91 -0.75 14.25 7.91
N ALA A 92 -1.98 13.96 7.51
CA ALA A 92 -2.42 12.61 7.22
C ALA A 92 -2.67 12.47 5.73
N ILE A 93 -2.28 11.33 5.17
CA ILE A 93 -2.54 11.03 3.76
C ILE A 93 -3.91 10.39 3.67
N GLY A 94 -4.78 10.97 2.86
CA GLY A 94 -6.17 10.52 2.78
C GLY A 94 -6.41 9.37 1.83
N THR A 95 -5.54 9.19 0.83
CA THR A 95 -5.74 8.15 -0.18
C THR A 95 -4.73 7.04 0.03
N THR A 96 -5.21 5.89 0.51
CA THR A 96 -4.37 4.74 0.78
C THR A 96 -4.96 3.49 0.14
N GLN A 97 -4.09 2.58 -0.25
CA GLN A 97 -4.49 1.30 -0.79
C GLN A 97 -3.80 0.21 0.01
N SER A 98 -4.61 -0.68 0.59
CA SER A 98 -4.11 -1.75 1.46
C SER A 98 -3.27 -2.76 0.70
N ALA A 99 -2.50 -3.52 1.47
CA ALA A 99 -1.66 -4.57 0.90
C ALA A 99 -2.51 -5.63 0.22
N VAL A 100 -1.96 -6.17 -0.87
CA VAL A 100 -2.55 -7.35 -1.50
C VAL A 100 -1.85 -8.55 -0.89
N VAL A 101 -2.62 -9.40 -0.23
CA VAL A 101 -2.08 -10.57 0.45
C VAL A 101 -2.10 -11.74 -0.52
N LEU A 102 -0.94 -12.35 -0.74
CA LEU A 102 -0.81 -13.43 -1.71
C LEU A 102 -1.78 -14.56 -1.46
N GLU A 103 -1.99 -14.90 -0.19
CA GLU A 103 -2.95 -15.96 0.17
C GLU A 103 -4.35 -15.64 -0.34
N ASN A 104 -4.76 -14.39 -0.22
CA ASN A 104 -6.08 -13.98 -0.70
C ASN A 104 -6.18 -14.07 -2.22
N LEU A 105 -5.10 -13.70 -2.92
CA LEU A 105 -5.09 -13.81 -4.37
C LEU A 105 -5.21 -15.26 -4.80
N ILE A 106 -4.50 -16.15 -4.14
CA ILE A 106 -4.57 -17.58 -4.46
C ILE A 106 -5.97 -18.11 -4.20
N SER A 107 -6.56 -17.73 -3.07
CA SER A 107 -7.92 -18.16 -2.75
C SER A 107 -8.92 -17.67 -3.79
N GLN A 108 -8.81 -16.42 -4.21
CA GLN A 108 -9.71 -15.88 -5.22
C GLN A 108 -9.55 -16.59 -6.54
N PHE A 109 -8.31 -16.87 -6.92
CA PHE A 109 -8.04 -17.58 -8.16
C PHE A 109 -8.66 -18.99 -8.14
N LEU A 110 -8.46 -19.71 -7.06
CA LEU A 110 -9.01 -21.06 -6.93
C LEU A 110 -10.53 -21.04 -6.94
N PHE A 111 -11.13 -20.07 -6.27
CA PHE A 111 -12.57 -19.95 -6.23
C PHE A 111 -13.13 -19.70 -7.63
N SER A 112 -12.52 -18.80 -8.37
CA SER A 112 -12.93 -18.51 -9.74
C SER A 112 -12.80 -19.74 -10.62
N LYS A 113 -11.73 -20.50 -10.47
CA LYS A 113 -11.57 -21.75 -11.22
C LYS A 113 -12.66 -22.75 -10.90
N ALA A 114 -13.01 -22.86 -9.63
CA ALA A 114 -14.06 -23.78 -9.22
C ALA A 114 -15.41 -23.40 -9.81
N GLU A 115 -15.70 -22.12 -9.88
CA GLU A 115 -16.95 -21.65 -10.46
C GLU A 115 -17.00 -21.88 -11.96
N GLU A 116 -15.89 -21.66 -12.63
CA GLU A 116 -15.81 -21.91 -14.07
C GLU A 116 -15.98 -23.39 -14.35
N GLY A 117 -15.35 -24.18 -13.49
CA GLY A 117 -15.58 -25.60 -13.45
C GLY A 117 -15.41 -26.34 -14.74
N PRO A 118 -15.33 -27.65 -14.62
CA PRO A 118 -15.32 -28.48 -15.78
C PRO A 118 -16.67 -28.53 -16.41
N ALA A 119 -17.61 -28.10 -15.74
CA ALA A 119 -18.93 -28.10 -16.18
C ALA A 119 -19.14 -27.18 -17.27
N LYS A 120 -18.38 -26.53 -17.47
CA LYS A 120 -18.63 -25.64 -18.37
C LYS A 120 -17.87 -25.86 -19.52
N PRO A 121 -17.82 -26.66 -19.97
CA PRO A 121 -16.99 -26.59 -21.10
C PRO A 121 -17.68 -25.83 -22.17
N ALA A 122 -18.27 -26.06 -21.57
CA ALA A 122 -18.47 -25.59 -22.16
C ALA A 122 -18.58 -24.83 -22.47
N PRO A 123 -18.64 -24.58 -22.36
CA PRO A 123 -18.59 -23.89 -22.68
C PRO A 123 -18.30 -23.32 -22.99
N ALA A 124 -18.52 -23.38 -23.03
CA ALA A 124 -18.08 -23.03 -23.29
C ALA A 124 -18.10 -22.27 -23.33
N GLY A 125 -18.36 -22.27 -23.05
CA GLY A 125 -18.16 -21.79 -23.17
C GLY A 125 -18.30 -21.07 -22.61
N ASN A 126 -18.63 -21.16 -22.58
CA ASN A 126 -18.55 -21.04 -22.44
C ASN A 126 -18.61 -20.52 -22.04
N LYS A 127 -18.93 -20.58 -21.79
CA LYS A 127 -18.96 -20.77 -21.76
C LYS A 127 -19.00 -20.43 -21.79
N LYS A 128 -19.36 -20.65 -21.61
CA LYS A 128 -19.36 -20.94 -21.86
C LYS A 128 -19.30 -20.76 -22.14
#